data_19960fd35b40850e6548b0e1c329881d
#
_entry.id   19960fd35b40850e6548b0e1c329881d
#
_cell.length_a   1.000
_cell.length_b   1.000
_cell.length_c   1.000
_cell.angle_alpha   90.00
_cell.angle_beta   90.00
_cell.angle_gamma   90.00
#
_symmetry.space_group_name_H-M   'P 1'
#
loop_
_entity.id
_entity.type
_entity.pdbx_description
1 polymer ?
#
loop_
_entity_poly.entity_id
_entity_poly.type
_entity_poly.pdbx_seq_one_letter_code
_entity_poly.pdbx_strand_id
1 'polypeptide(L)'
;MNKESAVSEKINPVRETDEEAIALASRLVLETKYAALGVLETETQVPLVSRIAAAWSKEVGLFFCASDLSVHSKCLAENTACSLMLGEPGKGDGLAYPRITIIGTAERLPNSVEQRPLLRSQFLQTHPKAELYVDFADFGFYPIKVERAQLNGGFGKAYHLNSTDLEFIGG
;
A
#
# COMPACT_ATOMS: atom_id res chain seq x y z
N MET A 1 -47.87 6.41 -29.97
CA MET A 1 -46.61 5.71 -30.19
C MET A 1 -45.67 6.09 -29.03
N ASN A 2 -45.69 5.23 -27.97
CA ASN A 2 -44.80 5.45 -26.82
C ASN A 2 -43.42 4.90 -27.16
N LYS A 3 -42.40 5.76 -27.15
CA LYS A 3 -41.02 5.34 -27.10
C LYS A 3 -40.68 5.05 -25.64
N GLU A 4 -40.69 3.80 -25.26
CA GLU A 4 -40.01 3.35 -24.04
C GLU A 4 -38.52 3.63 -24.18
N SER A 5 -38.03 4.54 -23.36
CA SER A 5 -36.58 4.77 -23.19
C SER A 5 -36.04 3.57 -22.40
N ALA A 6 -35.34 2.66 -23.09
CA ALA A 6 -34.54 1.64 -22.46
C ALA A 6 -33.48 2.33 -21.55
N VAL A 7 -33.68 2.25 -20.25
CA VAL A 7 -32.65 2.61 -19.25
C VAL A 7 -31.54 1.59 -19.42
N SER A 8 -30.44 2.01 -20.02
CA SER A 8 -29.21 1.21 -20.08
C SER A 8 -28.78 0.93 -18.62
N GLU A 9 -28.91 -0.30 -18.16
CA GLU A 9 -28.30 -0.74 -16.90
C GLU A 9 -26.82 -0.38 -16.93
N LYS A 10 -26.41 0.54 -16.04
CA LYS A 10 -24.99 0.85 -15.86
C LYS A 10 -24.32 -0.41 -15.35
N ILE A 11 -23.55 -1.07 -16.21
CA ILE A 11 -22.69 -2.19 -15.84
C ILE A 11 -21.75 -1.68 -14.74
N ASN A 12 -21.89 -2.19 -13.52
CA ASN A 12 -20.94 -1.91 -12.44
C ASN A 12 -19.62 -2.63 -12.78
N PRO A 13 -18.53 -1.90 -13.07
CA PRO A 13 -17.25 -2.52 -13.42
C PRO A 13 -16.55 -3.18 -12.22
N VAL A 14 -17.04 -2.93 -11.00
CA VAL A 14 -16.51 -3.50 -9.76
C VAL A 14 -17.24 -4.79 -9.47
N ARG A 15 -16.48 -5.87 -9.30
CA ARG A 15 -16.99 -7.20 -8.94
C ARG A 15 -17.15 -7.35 -7.43
N GLU A 16 -18.00 -8.26 -7.00
CA GLU A 16 -18.00 -8.72 -5.62
C GLU A 16 -16.68 -9.41 -5.29
N THR A 17 -16.18 -9.20 -4.08
CA THR A 17 -14.95 -9.82 -3.60
C THR A 17 -15.14 -11.32 -3.43
N ASP A 18 -14.27 -12.09 -4.02
CA ASP A 18 -14.24 -13.55 -3.96
C ASP A 18 -12.89 -14.06 -3.42
N GLU A 19 -12.78 -15.35 -3.21
CA GLU A 19 -11.55 -15.98 -2.70
C GLU A 19 -10.35 -15.76 -3.63
N GLU A 20 -10.56 -15.70 -4.96
CA GLU A 20 -9.50 -15.42 -5.93
C GLU A 20 -8.96 -14.00 -5.77
N ALA A 21 -9.86 -13.03 -5.55
CA ALA A 21 -9.48 -11.64 -5.31
C ALA A 21 -8.67 -11.50 -4.01
N ILE A 22 -9.10 -12.15 -2.92
CA ILE A 22 -8.38 -12.16 -1.64
C ILE A 22 -7.00 -12.82 -1.80
N ALA A 23 -6.92 -13.97 -2.45
CA ALA A 23 -5.64 -14.65 -2.70
C ALA A 23 -4.68 -13.81 -3.54
N LEU A 24 -5.20 -13.10 -4.57
CA LEU A 24 -4.41 -12.21 -5.40
C LEU A 24 -3.92 -10.99 -4.60
N ALA A 25 -4.78 -10.36 -3.82
CA ALA A 25 -4.42 -9.25 -2.93
C ALA A 25 -3.35 -9.67 -1.92
N SER A 26 -3.53 -10.82 -1.27
CA SER A 26 -2.58 -11.41 -0.35
C SER A 26 -1.20 -11.58 -1.00
N ARG A 27 -1.14 -12.20 -2.18
CA ARG A 27 0.12 -12.39 -2.91
C ARG A 27 0.82 -11.06 -3.20
N LEU A 28 0.09 -10.05 -3.69
CA LEU A 28 0.65 -8.74 -4.00
C LEU A 28 1.25 -8.05 -2.76
N VAL A 29 0.66 -8.24 -1.59
CA VAL A 29 1.15 -7.66 -0.34
C VAL A 29 2.35 -8.45 0.20
N LEU A 30 2.23 -9.77 0.30
CA LEU A 30 3.27 -10.62 0.91
C LEU A 30 4.57 -10.63 0.11
N GLU A 31 4.48 -10.51 -1.23
CA GLU A 31 5.64 -10.52 -2.13
C GLU A 31 6.20 -9.11 -2.39
N THR A 32 5.59 -8.06 -1.78
CA THR A 32 5.99 -6.68 -2.08
C THR A 32 7.40 -6.38 -1.61
N LYS A 33 8.13 -5.61 -2.42
CA LYS A 33 9.43 -5.03 -2.07
C LYS A 33 9.41 -3.52 -2.20
N TYR A 34 8.61 -2.99 -3.12
CA TYR A 34 8.51 -1.57 -3.40
C TYR A 34 7.05 -1.17 -3.51
N ALA A 35 6.78 0.08 -3.16
CA ALA A 35 5.47 0.68 -3.35
C ALA A 35 5.59 2.08 -3.93
N ALA A 36 4.56 2.53 -4.64
CA ALA A 36 4.34 3.93 -4.88
C ALA A 36 3.50 4.48 -3.72
N LEU A 37 4.14 5.27 -2.85
CA LEU A 37 3.51 5.93 -1.70
C LEU A 37 2.93 7.26 -2.15
N GLY A 38 1.63 7.45 -2.00
CA GLY A 38 0.91 8.70 -2.19
C GLY A 38 0.62 9.35 -0.84
N VAL A 39 0.96 10.64 -0.72
CA VAL A 39 0.69 11.51 0.44
C VAL A 39 0.21 12.88 -0.06
N LEU A 40 -0.29 13.73 0.82
CA LEU A 40 -0.63 15.13 0.51
C LEU A 40 0.47 16.06 1.04
N GLU A 41 0.97 16.95 0.18
CA GLU A 41 1.86 18.02 0.64
C GLU A 41 1.12 18.93 1.63
N THR A 42 1.79 19.29 2.72
CA THR A 42 1.18 20.02 3.84
C THR A 42 0.65 21.39 3.43
N GLU A 43 1.44 22.16 2.70
CA GLU A 43 1.09 23.54 2.35
C GLU A 43 0.14 23.63 1.16
N THR A 44 0.35 22.83 0.14
CA THR A 44 -0.34 22.92 -1.14
C THR A 44 -1.53 21.97 -1.27
N GLN A 45 -1.57 20.94 -0.44
CA GLN A 45 -2.50 19.80 -0.54
C GLN A 45 -2.42 19.07 -1.90
N VAL A 46 -1.33 19.27 -2.64
CA VAL A 46 -1.08 18.57 -3.90
C VAL A 46 -0.66 17.14 -3.60
N PRO A 47 -1.23 16.14 -4.29
CA PRO A 47 -0.79 14.76 -4.15
C PRO A 47 0.66 14.58 -4.57
N LEU A 48 1.48 14.04 -3.67
CA LEU A 48 2.88 13.68 -3.91
C LEU A 48 3.01 12.17 -3.97
N VAL A 49 3.71 11.65 -4.98
CA VAL A 49 3.99 10.22 -5.11
C VAL A 49 5.48 9.95 -5.08
N SER A 50 5.90 9.00 -4.25
CA SER A 50 7.30 8.58 -4.09
C SER A 50 7.41 7.06 -4.18
N ARG A 51 8.53 6.55 -4.71
CA ARG A 51 8.84 5.14 -4.57
C ARG A 51 9.50 4.90 -3.22
N ILE A 52 9.01 3.91 -2.49
CA ILE A 52 9.53 3.51 -1.19
C ILE A 52 9.87 2.02 -1.18
N ALA A 53 10.78 1.63 -0.27
CA ALA A 53 11.02 0.24 0.07
C ALA A 53 9.98 -0.18 1.10
N ALA A 54 9.15 -1.16 0.76
CA ALA A 54 8.10 -1.69 1.61
C ALA A 54 8.37 -3.15 1.96
N ALA A 55 7.87 -3.59 3.10
CA ALA A 55 7.96 -4.97 3.56
C ALA A 55 6.65 -5.37 4.26
N TRP A 56 6.43 -6.68 4.32
CA TRP A 56 5.35 -7.26 5.09
C TRP A 56 5.90 -8.36 6.00
N SER A 57 5.36 -8.47 7.20
CA SER A 57 5.57 -9.63 8.06
C SER A 57 4.29 -9.96 8.81
N LYS A 58 4.15 -11.22 9.23
CA LYS A 58 2.99 -11.67 9.99
C LYS A 58 2.82 -10.93 11.32
N GLU A 59 3.94 -10.55 11.94
CA GLU A 59 3.96 -9.94 13.28
C GLU A 59 3.70 -8.44 13.25
N VAL A 60 3.95 -7.78 12.11
CA VAL A 60 3.91 -6.31 12.01
C VAL A 60 2.86 -5.84 11.00
N GLY A 61 2.50 -6.70 10.04
CA GLY A 61 1.71 -6.30 8.88
C GLY A 61 2.54 -5.63 7.79
N LEU A 62 1.94 -4.77 7.00
CA LEU A 62 2.59 -3.98 5.96
C LEU A 62 3.26 -2.74 6.57
N PHE A 63 4.51 -2.50 6.23
CA PHE A 63 5.27 -1.35 6.72
C PHE A 63 6.36 -0.91 5.75
N PHE A 64 6.94 0.27 5.96
CA PHE A 64 8.10 0.75 5.22
C PHE A 64 9.11 1.45 6.14
N CYS A 65 10.30 1.70 5.62
CA CYS A 65 11.34 2.45 6.29
C CYS A 65 11.70 3.69 5.45
N ALA A 66 11.78 4.85 6.09
CA ALA A 66 12.11 6.11 5.41
C ALA A 66 12.90 7.06 6.32
N SER A 67 13.68 7.95 5.69
CA SER A 67 14.37 9.03 6.37
C SER A 67 13.41 10.17 6.69
N ASP A 68 13.55 10.79 7.84
CA ASP A 68 12.83 12.01 8.26
C ASP A 68 13.13 13.20 7.35
N LEU A 69 14.22 13.15 6.59
CA LEU A 69 14.61 14.20 5.65
C LEU A 69 13.78 14.16 4.35
N SER A 70 13.13 13.03 4.07
CA SER A 70 12.32 12.90 2.86
C SER A 70 11.04 13.73 2.92
N VAL A 71 10.59 14.22 1.77
CA VAL A 71 9.36 15.05 1.68
C VAL A 71 8.15 14.27 2.17
N HIS A 72 8.01 13.00 1.77
CA HIS A 72 6.87 12.18 2.19
C HIS A 72 6.84 11.94 3.70
N SER A 73 7.99 11.82 4.38
CA SER A 73 8.03 11.69 5.85
C SER A 73 7.56 12.97 6.54
N LYS A 74 7.95 14.14 6.01
CA LYS A 74 7.47 15.44 6.51
C LYS A 74 5.97 15.60 6.32
N CYS A 75 5.44 15.18 5.16
CA CYS A 75 4.01 15.18 4.91
C CYS A 75 3.25 14.29 5.91
N LEU A 76 3.75 13.07 6.15
CA LEU A 76 3.14 12.11 7.08
C LEU A 76 3.18 12.57 8.53
N ALA A 77 4.16 13.37 8.93
CA ALA A 77 4.22 13.95 10.27
C ALA A 77 3.06 14.92 10.55
N GLU A 78 2.52 15.58 9.50
CA GLU A 78 1.40 16.52 9.61
C GLU A 78 0.06 15.85 9.28
N ASN A 79 0.04 14.92 8.32
CA ASN A 79 -1.15 14.19 7.91
C ASN A 79 -0.80 12.74 7.63
N THR A 80 -1.22 11.83 8.49
CA THR A 80 -0.91 10.41 8.42
C THR A 80 -1.61 9.68 7.27
N ALA A 81 -2.60 10.28 6.61
CA ALA A 81 -3.33 9.68 5.51
C ALA A 81 -2.41 9.39 4.32
N CYS A 82 -2.48 8.17 3.83
CA CYS A 82 -1.65 7.73 2.71
C CYS A 82 -2.34 6.67 1.84
N SER A 83 -1.75 6.45 0.68
CA SER A 83 -2.07 5.30 -0.16
C SER A 83 -0.80 4.66 -0.69
N LEU A 84 -0.80 3.33 -0.81
CA LEU A 84 0.33 2.56 -1.35
C LEU A 84 -0.15 1.72 -2.52
N MET A 85 0.42 1.94 -3.70
CA MET A 85 0.20 1.04 -4.83
C MET A 85 1.31 0.00 -4.89
N LEU A 86 0.91 -1.27 -4.84
CA LEU A 86 1.75 -2.46 -4.93
C LEU A 86 1.45 -3.19 -6.24
N GLY A 87 2.44 -3.93 -6.74
CA GLY A 87 2.35 -4.67 -7.99
C GLY A 87 3.25 -4.06 -9.06
N GLU A 88 4.32 -4.76 -9.41
CA GLU A 88 5.26 -4.32 -10.43
C GLU A 88 4.79 -4.78 -11.82
N PRO A 89 4.81 -3.91 -12.83
CA PRO A 89 4.54 -4.32 -14.18
C PRO A 89 5.68 -5.19 -14.73
N GLY A 90 5.34 -6.22 -15.48
CA GLY A 90 6.31 -7.04 -16.21
C GLY A 90 6.55 -6.53 -17.63
N LYS A 91 6.91 -7.44 -18.54
CA LYS A 91 7.12 -7.12 -19.97
C LYS A 91 5.78 -6.95 -20.69
N GLY A 92 5.73 -6.02 -21.64
CA GLY A 92 4.55 -5.75 -22.46
C GLY A 92 3.63 -4.68 -21.88
N ASP A 93 2.32 -4.88 -21.93
CA ASP A 93 1.35 -3.91 -21.41
C ASP A 93 1.32 -3.93 -19.87
N GLY A 94 1.83 -2.88 -19.25
CA GLY A 94 1.86 -2.72 -17.78
C GLY A 94 0.47 -2.70 -17.13
N LEU A 95 -0.58 -2.31 -17.87
CA LEU A 95 -1.95 -2.29 -17.35
C LEU A 95 -2.59 -3.68 -17.26
N ALA A 96 -2.04 -4.67 -17.94
CA ALA A 96 -2.47 -6.07 -17.84
C ALA A 96 -2.03 -6.75 -16.53
N TYR A 97 -1.06 -6.15 -15.81
CA TYR A 97 -0.54 -6.73 -14.57
C TYR A 97 -1.40 -6.38 -13.36
N PRO A 98 -1.56 -7.34 -12.44
CA PRO A 98 -2.30 -7.10 -11.21
C PRO A 98 -1.61 -6.05 -10.34
N ARG A 99 -2.42 -5.22 -9.69
CA ARG A 99 -1.98 -4.20 -8.73
C ARG A 99 -3.03 -3.96 -7.68
N ILE A 100 -2.61 -3.57 -6.49
CA ILE A 100 -3.48 -3.20 -5.39
C ILE A 100 -3.08 -1.83 -4.85
N THR A 101 -4.08 -0.96 -4.62
CA THR A 101 -3.88 0.30 -3.92
C THR A 101 -4.47 0.16 -2.52
N ILE A 102 -3.59 0.11 -1.52
CA ILE A 102 -3.93 0.13 -0.10
C ILE A 102 -4.18 1.58 0.31
N ILE A 103 -5.25 1.83 1.05
CA ILE A 103 -5.62 3.15 1.56
C ILE A 103 -5.70 3.03 3.08
N GLY A 104 -5.08 3.97 3.78
CA GLY A 104 -5.02 3.97 5.25
C GLY A 104 -4.16 5.08 5.79
N THR A 105 -3.55 4.85 6.93
CA THR A 105 -2.67 5.80 7.61
C THR A 105 -1.31 5.18 7.91
N ALA A 106 -0.28 6.02 7.98
CA ALA A 106 1.08 5.64 8.35
C ALA A 106 1.63 6.63 9.37
N GLU A 107 2.03 6.13 10.53
CA GLU A 107 2.66 6.92 11.57
C GLU A 107 4.09 6.42 11.82
N ARG A 108 5.01 7.37 11.97
CA ARG A 108 6.39 7.05 12.31
C ARG A 108 6.48 6.52 13.73
N LEU A 109 7.00 5.30 13.89
CA LEU A 109 7.31 4.79 15.23
C LEU A 109 8.55 5.46 15.82
N PRO A 110 8.54 5.77 17.13
CA PRO A 110 9.74 6.24 17.83
C PRO A 110 10.89 5.23 17.71
N ASN A 111 12.13 5.70 17.58
CA ASN A 111 13.29 4.82 17.50
C ASN A 111 13.52 4.00 18.78
N SER A 112 12.95 4.43 19.90
CA SER A 112 12.98 3.73 21.19
C SER A 112 11.89 2.68 21.37
N VAL A 113 11.01 2.45 20.36
CA VAL A 113 9.94 1.45 20.46
C VAL A 113 10.52 0.04 20.63
N GLU A 114 9.93 -0.76 21.50
CA GLU A 114 10.39 -2.12 21.81
C GLU A 114 10.38 -3.03 20.55
N GLN A 115 9.48 -2.77 19.63
CA GLN A 115 9.35 -3.52 18.36
C GLN A 115 10.42 -3.20 17.32
N ARG A 116 11.26 -2.15 17.50
CA ARG A 116 12.25 -1.75 16.50
C ARG A 116 13.21 -2.86 16.06
N PRO A 117 13.75 -3.71 16.93
CA PRO A 117 14.61 -4.82 16.50
C PRO A 117 13.90 -5.82 15.60
N LEU A 118 12.61 -6.10 15.85
CA LEU A 118 11.78 -6.95 15.02
C LEU A 118 11.55 -6.32 13.64
N LEU A 119 11.10 -5.07 13.60
CA LEU A 119 10.89 -4.31 12.36
C LEU A 119 12.16 -4.28 11.50
N ARG A 120 13.31 -3.99 12.14
CA ARG A 120 14.62 -3.99 11.48
C ARG A 120 14.94 -5.36 10.87
N SER A 121 14.80 -6.43 11.65
CA SER A 121 15.07 -7.79 11.19
C SER A 121 14.19 -8.17 10.01
N GLN A 122 12.89 -7.93 10.09
CA GLN A 122 11.93 -8.23 9.02
C GLN A 122 12.20 -7.38 7.75
N PHE A 123 12.52 -6.10 7.94
CA PHE A 123 12.84 -5.23 6.81
C PHE A 123 14.10 -5.69 6.06
N LEU A 124 15.15 -6.08 6.79
CA LEU A 124 16.40 -6.56 6.19
C LEU A 124 16.26 -7.91 5.48
N GLN A 125 15.29 -8.75 5.84
CA GLN A 125 14.99 -9.97 5.08
C GLN A 125 14.54 -9.63 3.65
N THR A 126 13.74 -8.58 3.50
CA THR A 126 13.26 -8.10 2.18
C THR A 126 14.29 -7.21 1.49
N HIS A 127 15.00 -6.38 2.25
CA HIS A 127 15.94 -5.36 1.78
C HIS A 127 17.32 -5.48 2.43
N PRO A 128 18.13 -6.50 2.12
CA PRO A 128 19.44 -6.71 2.79
C PRO A 128 20.39 -5.50 2.68
N LYS A 129 20.35 -4.78 1.54
CA LYS A 129 21.18 -3.58 1.33
C LYS A 129 20.82 -2.40 2.23
N ALA A 130 19.64 -2.43 2.86
CA ALA A 130 19.21 -1.39 3.80
C ALA A 130 20.05 -1.39 5.10
N GLU A 131 20.83 -2.44 5.37
CA GLU A 131 21.79 -2.47 6.48
C GLU A 131 22.74 -1.26 6.50
N LEU A 132 22.99 -0.67 5.33
CA LEU A 132 23.83 0.53 5.20
C LEU A 132 23.24 1.79 5.84
N TYR A 133 21.91 1.88 6.03
CA TYR A 133 21.24 3.10 6.47
C TYR A 133 20.12 2.91 7.50
N VAL A 134 19.58 1.70 7.67
CA VAL A 134 18.41 1.44 8.52
C VAL A 134 18.61 1.86 9.99
N ASP A 135 19.85 1.93 10.45
CA ASP A 135 20.23 2.31 11.81
C ASP A 135 20.59 3.80 11.95
N PHE A 136 20.50 4.61 10.89
CA PHE A 136 20.71 6.05 11.00
C PHE A 136 19.57 6.67 11.83
N ALA A 137 19.93 7.71 12.60
CA ALA A 137 19.01 8.32 13.56
C ALA A 137 17.76 8.93 12.92
N ASP A 138 17.88 9.39 11.67
CA ASP A 138 16.79 9.95 10.88
C ASP A 138 15.93 8.91 10.16
N PHE A 139 16.30 7.61 10.19
CA PHE A 139 15.48 6.55 9.62
C PHE A 139 14.49 5.97 10.63
N GLY A 140 13.23 5.93 10.24
CA GLY A 140 12.12 5.38 11.03
C GLY A 140 11.29 4.38 10.28
N PHE A 141 10.57 3.55 11.04
CA PHE A 141 9.60 2.60 10.51
C PHE A 141 8.19 3.18 10.58
N TYR A 142 7.41 2.90 9.55
CA TYR A 142 6.04 3.36 9.34
C TYR A 142 5.14 2.15 9.09
N PRO A 143 4.55 1.53 10.12
CA PRO A 143 3.47 0.57 9.94
C PRO A 143 2.27 1.21 9.25
N ILE A 144 1.58 0.43 8.42
CA ILE A 144 0.39 0.87 7.71
C ILE A 144 -0.84 0.34 8.44
N LYS A 145 -1.67 1.26 8.96
CA LYS A 145 -3.02 0.92 9.41
C LYS A 145 -3.94 0.93 8.21
N VAL A 146 -4.26 -0.26 7.72
CA VAL A 146 -5.07 -0.44 6.52
C VAL A 146 -6.55 -0.20 6.81
N GLU A 147 -7.22 0.58 5.97
CA GLU A 147 -8.66 0.84 6.06
C GLU A 147 -9.43 0.11 4.95
N ARG A 148 -8.94 0.19 3.72
CA ARG A 148 -9.54 -0.43 2.54
C ARG A 148 -8.52 -0.55 1.42
N ALA A 149 -8.87 -1.28 0.37
CA ALA A 149 -8.05 -1.35 -0.83
C ALA A 149 -8.87 -1.39 -2.12
N GLN A 150 -8.23 -1.03 -3.21
CA GLN A 150 -8.71 -1.21 -4.57
C GLN A 150 -7.79 -2.20 -5.27
N LEU A 151 -8.30 -3.36 -5.61
CA LEU A 151 -7.59 -4.40 -6.35
C LEU A 151 -7.96 -4.33 -7.83
N ASN A 152 -6.96 -4.32 -8.69
CA ASN A 152 -7.11 -4.54 -10.11
C ASN A 152 -6.36 -5.82 -10.49
N GLY A 153 -7.09 -6.86 -10.85
CA GLY A 153 -6.55 -8.17 -11.22
C GLY A 153 -6.17 -8.31 -12.71
N GLY A 154 -6.11 -7.20 -13.42
CA GLY A 154 -5.94 -7.15 -14.87
C GLY A 154 -7.25 -6.79 -15.58
N PHE A 155 -7.35 -7.07 -16.87
CA PHE A 155 -8.49 -6.66 -17.68
C PHE A 155 -9.83 -7.14 -17.10
N GLY A 156 -10.73 -6.17 -16.78
CA GLY A 156 -12.10 -6.44 -16.34
C GLY A 156 -12.24 -7.06 -14.95
N LYS A 157 -11.20 -7.03 -14.12
CA LYS A 157 -11.18 -7.58 -12.76
C LYS A 157 -10.85 -6.48 -11.75
N ALA A 158 -11.82 -5.66 -11.41
CA ALA A 158 -11.70 -4.63 -10.38
C ALA A 158 -12.53 -5.02 -9.15
N TYR A 159 -11.96 -4.83 -7.94
CA TYR A 159 -12.58 -5.16 -6.66
C TYR A 159 -12.34 -4.06 -5.63
N HIS A 160 -13.31 -3.84 -4.75
CA HIS A 160 -13.16 -3.00 -3.56
C HIS A 160 -13.08 -3.92 -2.34
N LEU A 161 -11.94 -3.92 -1.67
CA LEU A 161 -11.69 -4.72 -0.48
C LEU A 161 -11.88 -3.84 0.75
N ASN A 162 -12.66 -4.32 1.71
CA ASN A 162 -12.87 -3.69 3.00
C ASN A 162 -11.85 -4.21 4.04
N SER A 163 -11.91 -3.71 5.26
CA SER A 163 -10.98 -4.10 6.33
C SER A 163 -11.05 -5.59 6.68
N THR A 164 -12.23 -6.23 6.59
CA THR A 164 -12.39 -7.66 6.85
C THR A 164 -11.71 -8.50 5.76
N ASP A 165 -11.83 -8.11 4.49
CA ASP A 165 -11.14 -8.76 3.38
C ASP A 165 -9.61 -8.66 3.48
N LEU A 166 -9.11 -7.70 4.29
CA LEU A 166 -7.70 -7.33 4.39
C LEU A 166 -7.07 -7.70 5.75
N GLU A 167 -7.75 -8.50 6.58
CA GLU A 167 -7.24 -8.93 7.90
C GLU A 167 -5.87 -9.58 7.82
N PHE A 168 -5.54 -10.25 6.71
CA PHE A 168 -4.23 -10.86 6.47
C PHE A 168 -3.08 -9.83 6.36
N ILE A 169 -3.37 -8.55 6.15
CA ILE A 169 -2.34 -7.48 6.05
C ILE A 169 -1.95 -6.98 7.44
N GLY A 170 -2.88 -7.01 8.38
CA GLY A 170 -2.64 -6.60 9.76
C GLY A 170 -1.74 -7.60 10.49
N GLY A 171 -0.80 -7.10 11.30
CA GLY A 171 -0.01 -7.89 12.23
C GLY A 171 -0.72 -8.08 13.58
#